data_05a37c1b8135364339a425b56b1801a6
#
_entry.id   05a37c1b8135364339a425b56b1801a6
#
_cell.length_a   1.000
_cell.length_b   1.000
_cell.length_c   1.000
_cell.angle_alpha   90.00
_cell.angle_beta   90.00
_cell.angle_gamma   90.00
#
_symmetry.space_group_name_H-M   'P 1'
#
loop_
_entity.id
_entity.type
_entity.pdbx_description
1 polymer ?
#
loop_
_entity_poly.entity_id
_entity_poly.type
_entity_poly.pdbx_seq_one_letter_code
_entity_poly.pdbx_strand_id
1 'polypeptide(L)'
;MFLFAAALASRRQAVLRQSLATIPIRDMMVTTVVSIPAQCTLHEAVNQYFQAYGYGGFPVLDDRRLVGLLTVFEVQGVAPALWAWRQVDQVMRPVSESLVITPEVPVIHAMERMARGGWDRLVVMQDGEVVGLVTQSAIVHFLQLRRG
;
A
#
# COMPACT_ATOMS: atom_id res chain seq x y z
N MET A 1 32.79 -23.36 8.89
CA MET A 1 31.40 -23.30 9.38
C MET A 1 30.68 -22.01 9.03
N PHE A 2 31.32 -20.86 9.22
CA PHE A 2 30.72 -19.58 8.85
C PHE A 2 30.43 -19.44 7.37
N LEU A 3 31.31 -19.93 6.50
CA LEU A 3 31.14 -19.87 5.06
C LEU A 3 29.93 -20.71 4.57
N PHE A 4 29.68 -21.84 5.23
CA PHE A 4 28.55 -22.69 4.87
C PHE A 4 27.20 -22.03 5.23
N ALA A 5 27.11 -21.40 6.40
CA ALA A 5 25.90 -20.69 6.82
C ALA A 5 25.58 -19.50 5.91
N ALA A 6 26.62 -18.75 5.50
CA ALA A 6 26.44 -17.63 4.57
C ALA A 6 25.97 -18.09 3.20
N ALA A 7 26.48 -19.22 2.69
CA ALA A 7 26.07 -19.78 1.40
C ALA A 7 24.59 -20.23 1.42
N LEU A 8 24.13 -20.82 2.54
CA LEU A 8 22.74 -21.21 2.69
C LEU A 8 21.81 -19.99 2.74
N ALA A 9 22.19 -18.95 3.46
CA ALA A 9 21.42 -17.72 3.53
C ALA A 9 21.29 -17.05 2.15
N SER A 10 22.39 -17.02 1.36
CA SER A 10 22.40 -16.49 0.01
C SER A 10 21.47 -17.30 -0.92
N ARG A 11 21.47 -18.62 -0.80
CA ARG A 11 20.57 -19.48 -1.57
C ARG A 11 19.11 -19.20 -1.27
N ARG A 12 18.76 -19.04 0.01
CA ARG A 12 17.38 -18.72 0.41
C ARG A 12 16.93 -17.39 -0.17
N GLN A 13 17.79 -16.37 -0.11
CA GLN A 13 17.47 -15.08 -0.69
C GLN A 13 17.30 -15.14 -2.21
N ALA A 14 18.16 -15.90 -2.89
CA ALA A 14 18.07 -16.05 -4.35
C ALA A 14 16.77 -16.77 -4.74
N VAL A 15 16.38 -17.83 -4.03
CA VAL A 15 15.15 -18.57 -4.29
C VAL A 15 13.93 -17.68 -4.04
N LEU A 16 13.92 -16.91 -2.94
CA LEU A 16 12.82 -15.98 -2.63
C LEU A 16 12.68 -14.91 -3.71
N ARG A 17 13.78 -14.31 -4.15
CA ARG A 17 13.78 -13.32 -5.21
C ARG A 17 13.23 -13.87 -6.51
N GLN A 18 13.63 -15.09 -6.86
CA GLN A 18 13.18 -15.73 -8.07
C GLN A 18 11.67 -15.98 -8.03
N SER A 19 11.14 -16.44 -6.90
CA SER A 19 9.71 -16.62 -6.71
C SER A 19 8.96 -15.30 -6.84
N LEU A 20 9.45 -14.22 -6.18
CA LEU A 20 8.83 -12.91 -6.22
C LEU A 20 8.88 -12.28 -7.61
N ALA A 21 9.88 -12.63 -8.43
CA ALA A 21 10.00 -12.10 -9.78
C ALA A 21 8.96 -12.70 -10.73
N THR A 22 8.36 -13.85 -10.40
CA THR A 22 7.39 -14.53 -11.24
C THR A 22 5.95 -14.37 -10.78
N ILE A 23 5.72 -13.90 -9.55
CA ILE A 23 4.37 -13.74 -8.99
C ILE A 23 3.86 -12.34 -9.31
N PRO A 24 2.75 -12.20 -10.08
CA PRO A 24 2.17 -10.88 -10.32
C PRO A 24 1.39 -10.39 -9.10
N ILE A 25 1.28 -9.09 -8.97
CA ILE A 25 0.57 -8.44 -7.86
C ILE A 25 -0.90 -8.90 -7.79
N ARG A 26 -1.54 -9.15 -8.93
CA ARG A 26 -2.96 -9.58 -8.93
C ARG A 26 -3.20 -10.84 -8.12
N ASP A 27 -2.19 -11.71 -7.95
CA ASP A 27 -2.33 -12.97 -7.22
C ASP A 27 -2.44 -12.75 -5.70
N MET A 28 -2.08 -11.58 -5.21
CA MET A 28 -2.07 -11.32 -3.78
C MET A 28 -2.66 -9.97 -3.36
N MET A 29 -3.03 -9.10 -4.31
CA MET A 29 -3.59 -7.80 -3.97
C MET A 29 -4.97 -7.95 -3.32
N VAL A 30 -5.32 -6.98 -2.48
CA VAL A 30 -6.67 -6.86 -1.93
C VAL A 30 -7.55 -6.23 -3.00
N THR A 31 -8.67 -6.87 -3.34
CA THR A 31 -9.58 -6.40 -4.39
C THR A 31 -10.78 -5.63 -3.86
N THR A 32 -11.14 -5.82 -2.59
CA THR A 32 -12.20 -5.03 -1.96
C THR A 32 -11.56 -3.77 -1.38
N VAL A 33 -11.41 -2.76 -2.23
CA VAL A 33 -10.72 -1.53 -1.85
C VAL A 33 -11.74 -0.52 -1.32
N VAL A 34 -11.49 -0.04 -0.11
CA VAL A 34 -12.24 1.05 0.49
C VAL A 34 -11.45 2.34 0.26
N SER A 35 -12.07 3.34 -0.33
CA SER A 35 -11.44 4.63 -0.60
C SER A 35 -12.17 5.74 0.14
N ILE A 36 -11.44 6.83 0.42
CA ILE A 36 -11.99 8.01 1.11
C ILE A 36 -12.22 9.11 0.08
N PRO A 37 -13.41 9.75 0.08
CA PRO A 37 -13.61 10.93 -0.77
C PRO A 37 -12.68 12.08 -0.38
N ALA A 38 -12.13 12.77 -1.38
CA ALA A 38 -11.15 13.84 -1.17
C ALA A 38 -11.71 15.00 -0.33
N GLN A 39 -13.00 15.24 -0.39
CA GLN A 39 -13.66 16.37 0.28
C GLN A 39 -14.05 16.06 1.72
N CYS A 40 -13.93 14.82 2.17
CA CYS A 40 -14.19 14.49 3.57
C CYS A 40 -13.26 15.26 4.50
N THR A 41 -13.76 15.59 5.69
CA THR A 41 -12.90 16.13 6.74
C THR A 41 -12.08 15.00 7.36
N LEU A 42 -10.96 15.34 8.01
CA LEU A 42 -10.20 14.35 8.77
C LEU A 42 -11.03 13.71 9.87
N HIS A 43 -11.94 14.47 10.48
CA HIS A 43 -12.83 13.94 11.49
C HIS A 43 -13.68 12.81 10.93
N GLU A 44 -14.29 13.00 9.76
CA GLU A 44 -15.06 11.96 9.08
C GLU A 44 -14.17 10.78 8.69
N ALA A 45 -12.97 11.06 8.17
CA ALA A 45 -12.03 10.01 7.79
C ALA A 45 -11.64 9.13 8.97
N VAL A 46 -11.35 9.73 10.12
CA VAL A 46 -10.97 8.97 11.31
C VAL A 46 -12.14 8.12 11.80
N ASN A 47 -13.34 8.70 11.93
CA ASN A 47 -14.47 8.01 12.54
C ASN A 47 -15.11 6.98 11.58
N GLN A 48 -15.25 7.30 10.31
CA GLN A 48 -15.96 6.45 9.35
C GLN A 48 -15.05 5.47 8.62
N TYR A 49 -13.73 5.69 8.61
CA TYR A 49 -12.79 4.85 7.86
C TYR A 49 -11.75 4.22 8.76
N PHE A 50 -10.89 5.00 9.40
CA PHE A 50 -9.80 4.43 10.19
C PHE A 50 -10.30 3.61 11.38
N GLN A 51 -11.27 4.14 12.13
CA GLN A 51 -11.83 3.42 13.28
C GLN A 51 -12.74 2.28 12.86
N ALA A 52 -13.52 2.48 11.80
CA ALA A 52 -14.50 1.49 11.36
C ALA A 52 -13.84 0.25 10.74
N TYR A 53 -12.76 0.43 9.96
CA TYR A 53 -12.11 -0.68 9.26
C TYR A 53 -10.83 -1.15 9.92
N GLY A 54 -10.19 -0.33 10.73
CA GLY A 54 -8.92 -0.68 11.37
C GLY A 54 -7.73 -0.73 10.41
N TYR A 55 -7.85 -0.17 9.20
CA TYR A 55 -6.76 -0.15 8.22
C TYR A 55 -5.82 1.01 8.50
N GLY A 56 -4.55 0.86 8.07
CA GLY A 56 -3.54 1.88 8.27
C GLY A 56 -3.51 2.97 7.21
N GLY A 57 -4.24 2.82 6.12
CA GLY A 57 -4.30 3.82 5.05
C GLY A 57 -5.34 3.49 4.01
N PHE A 58 -5.72 4.51 3.26
CA PHE A 58 -6.76 4.41 2.26
C PHE A 58 -6.40 5.24 1.03
N PRO A 59 -6.70 4.75 -0.19
CA PRO A 59 -6.67 5.61 -1.37
C PRO A 59 -7.70 6.72 -1.23
N VAL A 60 -7.36 7.88 -1.75
CA VAL A 60 -8.26 9.04 -1.77
C VAL A 60 -8.70 9.29 -3.20
N LEU A 61 -10.00 9.33 -3.40
CA LEU A 61 -10.61 9.54 -4.72
C LEU A 61 -11.34 10.88 -4.78
N ASP A 62 -11.23 11.54 -5.92
CA ASP A 62 -12.05 12.69 -6.27
C ASP A 62 -12.81 12.33 -7.52
N ASP A 63 -14.12 12.11 -7.38
CA ASP A 63 -15.01 11.73 -8.47
C ASP A 63 -14.43 10.57 -9.31
N ARG A 64 -14.11 9.45 -8.64
CA ARG A 64 -13.55 8.21 -9.20
C ARG A 64 -12.08 8.31 -9.62
N ARG A 65 -11.47 9.47 -9.52
CA ARG A 65 -10.06 9.64 -9.88
C ARG A 65 -9.19 9.56 -8.64
N LEU A 66 -8.16 8.75 -8.69
CA LEU A 66 -7.20 8.65 -7.60
C LEU A 66 -6.42 9.96 -7.50
N VAL A 67 -6.46 10.60 -6.33
CA VAL A 67 -5.77 11.87 -6.09
C VAL A 67 -4.69 11.76 -5.02
N GLY A 68 -4.70 10.72 -4.21
CA GLY A 68 -3.69 10.57 -3.18
C GLY A 68 -3.89 9.37 -2.29
N LEU A 69 -3.12 9.34 -1.21
CA LEU A 69 -3.18 8.30 -0.18
C LEU A 69 -3.19 8.97 1.19
N LEU A 70 -4.12 8.57 2.04
CA LEU A 70 -4.17 9.02 3.42
C LEU A 70 -3.86 7.87 4.35
N THR A 71 -2.79 8.00 5.13
CA THR A 71 -2.39 6.99 6.12
C THR A 71 -2.52 7.57 7.53
N VAL A 72 -2.42 6.69 8.52
CA VAL A 72 -2.40 7.11 9.93
C VAL A 72 -1.30 8.14 10.17
N PHE A 73 -0.18 8.04 9.45
CA PHE A 73 0.95 8.94 9.62
C PHE A 73 0.56 10.40 9.35
N GLU A 74 -0.14 10.67 8.24
CA GLU A 74 -0.58 12.03 7.91
C GLU A 74 -1.63 12.53 8.89
N VAL A 75 -2.53 11.66 9.32
CA VAL A 75 -3.55 12.01 10.32
C VAL A 75 -2.91 12.42 11.64
N GLN A 76 -1.90 11.67 12.08
CA GLN A 76 -1.18 11.98 13.33
C GLN A 76 -0.45 13.31 13.28
N GLY A 77 -0.14 13.81 12.08
CA GLY A 77 0.49 15.12 11.91
C GLY A 77 -0.43 16.30 12.13
N VAL A 78 -1.74 16.07 12.32
CA VAL A 78 -2.74 17.12 12.53
C VAL A 78 -3.35 16.95 13.91
N ALA A 79 -3.37 18.03 14.70
CA ALA A 79 -3.96 18.00 16.03
C ALA A 79 -5.46 17.63 15.92
N PRO A 80 -5.97 16.74 16.80
CA PRO A 80 -7.37 16.31 16.73
C PRO A 80 -8.39 17.45 16.76
N ALA A 81 -8.07 18.55 17.44
CA ALA A 81 -8.93 19.72 17.49
C ALA A 81 -9.15 20.39 16.12
N LEU A 82 -8.25 20.11 15.16
CA LEU A 82 -8.33 20.68 13.81
C LEU A 82 -8.95 19.73 12.79
N TRP A 83 -9.24 18.50 13.16
CA TRP A 83 -9.74 17.50 12.20
C TRP A 83 -11.04 17.89 11.52
N ALA A 84 -11.93 18.59 12.22
CA ALA A 84 -13.20 19.04 11.63
C ALA A 84 -13.02 20.17 10.62
N TRP A 85 -11.86 20.81 10.63
CA TRP A 85 -11.55 21.98 9.79
C TRP A 85 -10.58 21.68 8.66
N ARG A 86 -10.10 20.46 8.56
CA ARG A 86 -9.15 20.05 7.52
C ARG A 86 -9.79 18.99 6.63
N GLN A 87 -9.73 19.20 5.33
CA GLN A 87 -10.17 18.19 4.37
C GLN A 87 -9.05 17.18 4.10
N VAL A 88 -9.44 15.98 3.73
CA VAL A 88 -8.51 14.89 3.42
C VAL A 88 -7.52 15.29 2.32
N ASP A 89 -8.01 15.97 1.26
CA ASP A 89 -7.17 16.39 0.14
C ASP A 89 -6.10 17.43 0.53
N GLN A 90 -6.26 18.09 1.67
CA GLN A 90 -5.27 19.05 2.18
C GLN A 90 -4.16 18.37 2.96
N VAL A 91 -4.33 17.13 3.39
CA VAL A 91 -3.43 16.43 4.32
C VAL A 91 -2.81 15.20 3.68
N MET A 92 -3.50 14.55 2.76
CA MET A 92 -3.03 13.34 2.08
C MET A 92 -1.69 13.53 1.39
N ARG A 93 -0.98 12.42 1.16
CA ARG A 93 0.13 12.43 0.21
C ARG A 93 -0.47 12.41 -1.21
N PRO A 94 -0.10 13.35 -2.07
CA PRO A 94 -0.67 13.38 -3.42
C PRO A 94 -0.20 12.20 -4.25
N VAL A 95 -1.03 11.82 -5.23
CA VAL A 95 -0.70 10.74 -6.14
C VAL A 95 0.57 11.08 -6.93
N SER A 96 1.41 10.06 -7.13
CA SER A 96 2.59 10.15 -7.99
C SER A 96 2.73 8.83 -8.74
N GLU A 97 3.59 8.80 -9.75
CA GLU A 97 3.86 7.58 -10.50
C GLU A 97 4.35 6.44 -9.61
N SER A 98 5.06 6.78 -8.52
CA SER A 98 5.59 5.78 -7.60
C SER A 98 4.53 5.11 -6.73
N LEU A 99 3.33 5.70 -6.62
CA LEU A 99 2.24 5.14 -5.81
C LEU A 99 1.44 4.07 -6.57
N VAL A 100 1.45 4.11 -7.89
CA VAL A 100 0.52 3.35 -8.73
C VAL A 100 1.25 2.24 -9.47
N ILE A 101 0.69 1.04 -9.48
CA ILE A 101 1.18 -0.09 -10.27
C ILE A 101 0.01 -0.76 -10.99
N THR A 102 0.33 -1.58 -11.99
CA THR A 102 -0.67 -2.41 -12.68
C THR A 102 -0.68 -3.82 -12.09
N PRO A 103 -1.78 -4.59 -12.30
CA PRO A 103 -1.91 -5.93 -11.70
C PRO A 103 -0.84 -6.93 -12.15
N GLU A 104 -0.25 -6.71 -13.32
CA GLU A 104 0.71 -7.64 -13.92
C GLU A 104 2.13 -7.47 -13.38
N VAL A 105 2.40 -6.39 -12.63
CA VAL A 105 3.72 -6.11 -12.10
C VAL A 105 4.12 -7.20 -11.10
N PRO A 106 5.34 -7.76 -11.21
CA PRO A 106 5.80 -8.75 -10.24
C PRO A 106 5.91 -8.17 -8.82
N VAL A 107 5.67 -9.01 -7.83
CA VAL A 107 5.71 -8.60 -6.40
C VAL A 107 7.04 -7.95 -6.04
N ILE A 108 8.17 -8.47 -6.59
CA ILE A 108 9.48 -7.90 -6.28
C ILE A 108 9.60 -6.44 -6.74
N HIS A 109 9.03 -6.10 -7.90
CA HIS A 109 9.06 -4.72 -8.38
C HIS A 109 8.19 -3.80 -7.52
N ALA A 110 7.07 -4.32 -7.01
CA ALA A 110 6.25 -3.57 -6.07
C ALA A 110 7.01 -3.25 -4.78
N MET A 111 7.74 -4.23 -4.25
CA MET A 111 8.57 -4.03 -3.05
C MET A 111 9.65 -2.98 -3.28
N GLU A 112 10.32 -3.04 -4.42
CA GLU A 112 11.35 -2.07 -4.80
C GLU A 112 10.75 -0.66 -4.91
N ARG A 113 9.57 -0.56 -5.50
CA ARG A 113 8.87 0.72 -5.65
C ARG A 113 8.46 1.30 -4.32
N MET A 114 7.96 0.47 -3.41
CA MET A 114 7.64 0.91 -2.04
C MET A 114 8.87 1.47 -1.33
N ALA A 115 9.99 0.77 -1.44
CA ALA A 115 11.24 1.18 -0.78
C ALA A 115 11.74 2.51 -1.34
N ARG A 116 11.72 2.68 -2.66
CA ARG A 116 12.22 3.90 -3.30
C ARG A 116 11.31 5.10 -3.08
N GLY A 117 10.00 4.88 -3.10
CA GLY A 117 9.02 5.96 -2.95
C GLY A 117 8.67 6.31 -1.52
N GLY A 118 9.14 5.50 -0.55
CA GLY A 118 8.75 5.69 0.84
C GLY A 118 7.29 5.36 1.11
N TRP A 119 6.73 4.40 0.35
CA TRP A 119 5.35 3.95 0.52
C TRP A 119 5.33 2.62 1.27
N ASP A 120 4.38 2.44 2.18
CA ASP A 120 4.13 1.14 2.81
C ASP A 120 3.01 0.37 2.09
N ARG A 121 2.40 0.98 1.10
CA ARG A 121 1.36 0.38 0.27
C ARG A 121 1.34 1.04 -1.10
N LEU A 122 0.83 0.32 -2.10
CA LEU A 122 0.66 0.83 -3.45
C LEU A 122 -0.77 0.61 -3.91
N VAL A 123 -1.24 1.50 -4.78
CA VAL A 123 -2.57 1.40 -5.38
C VAL A 123 -2.44 0.71 -6.73
N VAL A 124 -3.23 -0.33 -6.94
CA VAL A 124 -3.24 -1.09 -8.18
C VAL A 124 -4.33 -0.52 -9.08
N MET A 125 -3.94 -0.07 -10.27
CA MET A 125 -4.86 0.52 -11.22
C MET A 125 -4.83 -0.22 -12.54
N GLN A 126 -5.99 -0.27 -13.19
CA GLN A 126 -6.15 -0.84 -14.53
C GLN A 126 -7.21 -0.04 -15.27
N ASP A 127 -6.87 0.40 -16.49
CA ASP A 127 -7.81 1.15 -17.34
C ASP A 127 -8.39 2.39 -16.65
N GLY A 128 -7.55 3.09 -15.87
CA GLY A 128 -7.94 4.31 -15.18
C GLY A 128 -8.72 4.11 -13.89
N GLU A 129 -8.93 2.86 -13.47
CA GLU A 129 -9.69 2.55 -12.25
C GLU A 129 -8.83 1.86 -11.20
N VAL A 130 -9.14 2.11 -9.93
CA VAL A 130 -8.51 1.41 -8.82
C VAL A 130 -9.12 0.01 -8.75
N VAL A 131 -8.28 -1.01 -8.95
CA VAL A 131 -8.71 -2.41 -8.93
C VAL A 131 -8.18 -3.18 -7.74
N GLY A 132 -7.23 -2.62 -7.01
CA GLY A 132 -6.66 -3.32 -5.86
C GLY A 132 -5.76 -2.43 -5.03
N LEU A 133 -5.31 -3.01 -3.92
CA LEU A 133 -4.35 -2.39 -3.02
C LEU A 133 -3.36 -3.46 -2.58
N VAL A 134 -2.09 -3.12 -2.55
CA VAL A 134 -1.06 -4.02 -2.03
C VAL A 134 -0.31 -3.32 -0.92
N THR A 135 -0.15 -4.00 0.22
CA THR A 135 0.57 -3.48 1.38
C THR A 135 1.82 -4.31 1.62
N GLN A 136 2.80 -3.70 2.26
CA GLN A 136 4.03 -4.40 2.64
C GLN A 136 3.72 -5.58 3.56
N SER A 137 2.81 -5.38 4.52
CA SER A 137 2.42 -6.45 5.44
C SER A 137 1.72 -7.60 4.72
N ALA A 138 0.91 -7.30 3.71
CA ALA A 138 0.25 -8.34 2.91
C ALA A 138 1.26 -9.18 2.12
N ILE A 139 2.31 -8.55 1.60
CA ILE A 139 3.40 -9.26 0.91
C ILE A 139 4.10 -10.21 1.88
N VAL A 140 4.46 -9.72 3.06
CA VAL A 140 5.11 -10.55 4.08
C VAL A 140 4.23 -11.73 4.47
N HIS A 141 2.95 -11.47 4.70
CA HIS A 141 1.99 -12.51 5.05
C HIS A 141 1.85 -13.56 3.94
N PHE A 142 1.76 -13.12 2.70
CA PHE A 142 1.67 -13.99 1.53
C PHE A 142 2.89 -14.92 1.43
N LEU A 143 4.09 -14.36 1.66
CA LEU A 143 5.32 -15.15 1.65
C LEU A 143 5.37 -16.18 2.77
N GLN A 144 4.84 -15.85 3.95
CA GLN A 144 4.77 -16.78 5.07
C GLN A 144 3.87 -17.98 4.74
N LEU A 145 2.75 -17.73 4.07
CA LEU A 145 1.83 -18.79 3.67
C LEU A 145 2.42 -19.71 2.61
N ARG A 146 3.30 -19.22 1.77
CA ARG A 146 3.95 -20.01 0.71
C ARG A 146 5.16 -20.80 1.19
N ARG A 147 5.52 -20.67 2.46
CA ARG A 147 6.66 -21.37 3.05
C ARG A 147 6.35 -22.81 3.45
N GLY A 148 5.24 -23.32 3.06
CA GLY A 148 4.84 -24.69 3.40
C GLY A 148 5.79 -25.77 2.90
#